data_cdcb1a043a0caad8f746cf10fa278ff3
#
_entry.id   cdcb1a043a0caad8f746cf10fa278ff3
#
_cell.length_a   1.000
_cell.length_b   1.000
_cell.length_c   1.000
_cell.angle_alpha   90.00
_cell.angle_beta   90.00
_cell.angle_gamma   90.00
#
_symmetry.space_group_name_H-M   'P 1'
#
loop_
_entity.id
_entity.type
_entity.pdbx_description
1 polymer ?
#
loop_
_entity_poly.entity_id
_entity_poly.type
_entity_poly.pdbx_seq_one_letter_code
_entity_poly.pdbx_strand_id
1 'polypeptide(L)'
;MSPIGMGCMAFSHGYGEVPTEEYGIEAIRRAYDYGCTFFDTAEGYGGQQFWPGHNEQLLGKAVAPFRDKVVIATKFMFMGTICKEGPEMVAFIRRHIEQSLKNLQTDYIDLYYLHRVNRQIPVESVARAMEVFVEEGLIRG
;
A
#
# COMPACT_ATOMS: atom_id res chain seq x y z
N MET A 1 -2.80 10.52 -13.94
CA MET A 1 -3.32 10.48 -12.55
C MET A 1 -4.40 11.55 -12.41
N SER A 2 -5.53 11.22 -11.79
CA SER A 2 -6.62 12.18 -11.52
C SER A 2 -6.19 13.25 -10.50
N PRO A 3 -6.81 14.46 -10.52
CA PRO A 3 -6.49 15.52 -9.56
C PRO A 3 -6.93 15.21 -8.13
N ILE A 4 -7.87 14.27 -7.96
CA ILE A 4 -8.36 13.79 -6.67
C ILE A 4 -8.11 12.29 -6.59
N GLY A 5 -7.59 11.82 -5.46
CA GLY A 5 -7.42 10.40 -5.15
C GLY A 5 -8.42 9.91 -4.11
N MET A 6 -8.61 8.61 -4.05
CA MET A 6 -9.47 7.94 -3.07
C MET A 6 -8.63 7.24 -2.00
N GLY A 7 -8.82 7.63 -0.74
CA GLY A 7 -8.30 6.88 0.41
C GLY A 7 -9.19 5.69 0.73
N CYS A 8 -8.61 4.49 0.75
CA CYS A 8 -9.37 3.25 0.94
C CYS A 8 -9.46 2.78 2.40
N MET A 9 -8.81 3.45 3.34
CA MET A 9 -8.72 3.05 4.75
C MET A 9 -10.08 2.68 5.35
N ALA A 10 -11.11 3.49 5.10
CA ALA A 10 -12.44 3.33 5.69
C ALA A 10 -13.17 2.02 5.29
N PHE A 11 -12.68 1.30 4.27
CA PHE A 11 -13.22 -0.02 3.90
C PHE A 11 -12.72 -1.16 4.78
N SER A 12 -11.80 -0.90 5.70
CA SER A 12 -11.24 -1.93 6.59
C SER A 12 -10.95 -1.42 7.99
N HIS A 13 -10.93 -0.11 8.19
CA HIS A 13 -10.48 0.53 9.42
C HIS A 13 -10.94 1.99 9.47
N GLY A 14 -11.14 2.55 10.66
CA GLY A 14 -11.27 3.99 10.84
C GLY A 14 -12.53 4.42 11.57
N TYR A 15 -13.35 5.23 10.94
CA TYR A 15 -14.40 5.98 11.59
C TYR A 15 -15.76 5.29 11.42
N GLY A 16 -16.27 4.66 12.50
CA GLY A 16 -17.57 4.04 12.52
C GLY A 16 -17.59 2.60 12.03
N GLU A 17 -18.76 2.15 11.58
CA GLU A 17 -18.98 0.79 11.09
C GLU A 17 -18.29 0.57 9.74
N VAL A 18 -17.55 -0.53 9.62
CA VAL A 18 -16.87 -0.90 8.38
C VAL A 18 -17.90 -1.52 7.43
N PRO A 19 -17.99 -1.04 6.17
CA PRO A 19 -18.91 -1.61 5.19
C PRO A 19 -18.50 -3.02 4.77
N THR A 20 -19.40 -3.72 4.06
CA THR A 20 -19.08 -5.04 3.49
C THR A 20 -17.98 -4.94 2.42
N GLU A 21 -17.29 -6.06 2.15
CA GLU A 21 -16.27 -6.14 1.10
C GLU A 21 -16.86 -5.78 -0.28
N GLU A 22 -18.07 -6.26 -0.58
CA GLU A 22 -18.78 -6.00 -1.83
C GLU A 22 -19.03 -4.50 -2.02
N TYR A 23 -19.49 -3.82 -0.97
CA TYR A 23 -19.68 -2.37 -1.01
C TYR A 23 -18.37 -1.63 -1.28
N GLY A 24 -17.27 -2.03 -0.61
CA GLY A 24 -15.95 -1.44 -0.80
C GLY A 24 -15.46 -1.59 -2.24
N ILE A 25 -15.58 -2.80 -2.80
CA ILE A 25 -15.21 -3.09 -4.19
C ILE A 25 -16.05 -2.25 -5.16
N GLU A 26 -17.37 -2.19 -4.97
CA GLU A 26 -18.26 -1.40 -5.82
C GLU A 26 -17.94 0.10 -5.74
N ALA A 27 -17.69 0.64 -4.54
CA ALA A 27 -17.35 2.03 -4.34
C ALA A 27 -16.04 2.43 -5.06
N ILE A 28 -15.01 1.57 -5.01
CA ILE A 28 -13.74 1.78 -5.72
C ILE A 28 -13.95 1.77 -7.24
N ARG A 29 -14.71 0.80 -7.76
CA ARG A 29 -15.03 0.71 -9.20
C ARG A 29 -15.83 1.91 -9.69
N ARG A 30 -16.83 2.34 -8.92
CA ARG A 30 -17.58 3.58 -9.23
C ARG A 30 -16.71 4.82 -9.22
N ALA A 31 -15.80 4.94 -8.25
CA ALA A 31 -14.84 6.06 -8.24
C ALA A 31 -14.00 6.07 -9.52
N TYR A 32 -13.53 4.90 -9.98
CA TYR A 32 -12.82 4.77 -11.26
C TYR A 32 -13.70 5.19 -12.45
N ASP A 33 -14.94 4.75 -12.52
CA ASP A 33 -15.89 5.13 -13.58
C ASP A 33 -16.15 6.65 -13.64
N TYR A 34 -16.07 7.33 -12.49
CA TYR A 34 -16.12 8.80 -12.39
C TYR A 34 -14.75 9.49 -12.61
N GLY A 35 -13.73 8.75 -13.03
CA GLY A 35 -12.44 9.29 -13.44
C GLY A 35 -11.39 9.36 -12.32
N CYS A 36 -11.61 8.75 -11.15
CA CYS A 36 -10.58 8.59 -10.13
C CYS A 36 -9.57 7.53 -10.58
N THR A 37 -8.29 7.91 -10.68
CA THR A 37 -7.21 7.02 -11.09
C THR A 37 -6.08 6.93 -10.07
N PHE A 38 -6.30 7.41 -8.85
CA PHE A 38 -5.34 7.32 -7.73
C PHE A 38 -6.03 6.74 -6.51
N PHE A 39 -5.50 5.62 -5.97
CA PHE A 39 -6.03 4.92 -4.80
C PHE A 39 -4.94 4.73 -3.76
N ASP A 40 -5.25 5.07 -2.51
CA ASP A 40 -4.33 5.01 -1.38
C ASP A 40 -4.78 3.96 -0.36
N THR A 41 -3.88 3.05 0.02
CA THR A 41 -4.06 2.02 1.03
C THR A 41 -2.83 1.91 1.93
N ALA A 42 -2.75 0.92 2.80
CA ALA A 42 -1.57 0.56 3.57
C ALA A 42 -1.66 -0.90 4.06
N GLU A 43 -0.50 -1.54 4.25
CA GLU A 43 -0.41 -2.92 4.78
C GLU A 43 -1.10 -3.10 6.14
N GLY A 44 -1.05 -2.05 6.98
CA GLY A 44 -1.60 -2.08 8.33
C GLY A 44 -3.11 -1.87 8.41
N TYR A 45 -3.78 -1.45 7.32
CA TYR A 45 -5.21 -1.18 7.36
C TYR A 45 -6.02 -2.48 7.46
N GLY A 46 -6.89 -2.54 8.45
CA GLY A 46 -7.72 -3.69 8.74
C GLY A 46 -7.11 -4.70 9.72
N GLY A 47 -5.83 -4.58 10.07
CA GLY A 47 -5.13 -5.54 10.93
C GLY A 47 -5.74 -5.75 12.32
N GLN A 48 -6.51 -4.79 12.83
CA GLN A 48 -7.18 -4.88 14.14
C GLN A 48 -8.57 -5.54 14.07
N GLN A 49 -9.31 -5.31 12.98
CA GLN A 49 -10.69 -5.78 12.83
C GLN A 49 -10.82 -7.05 11.98
N PHE A 50 -9.85 -7.29 11.10
CA PHE A 50 -9.82 -8.43 10.18
C PHE A 50 -8.47 -9.14 10.29
N TRP A 51 -7.55 -8.84 9.37
CA TRP A 51 -6.17 -9.36 9.33
C TRP A 51 -5.24 -8.35 8.63
N PRO A 52 -3.93 -8.43 8.84
CA PRO A 52 -2.97 -7.58 8.12
C PRO A 52 -3.09 -7.76 6.60
N GLY A 53 -3.12 -6.65 5.87
CA GLY A 53 -3.26 -6.66 4.41
C GLY A 53 -4.70 -6.78 3.89
N HIS A 54 -5.73 -6.84 4.74
CA HIS A 54 -7.13 -6.91 4.32
C HIS A 54 -7.50 -5.79 3.34
N ASN A 55 -7.12 -4.54 3.64
CA ASN A 55 -7.43 -3.40 2.79
C ASN A 55 -6.72 -3.44 1.43
N GLU A 56 -5.46 -3.89 1.40
CA GLU A 56 -4.73 -4.11 0.16
C GLU A 56 -5.40 -5.20 -0.70
N GLN A 57 -5.85 -6.30 -0.08
CA GLN A 57 -6.55 -7.37 -0.79
C GLN A 57 -7.88 -6.90 -1.38
N LEU A 58 -8.63 -6.09 -0.64
CA LEU A 58 -9.88 -5.49 -1.13
C LEU A 58 -9.61 -4.57 -2.32
N LEU A 59 -8.61 -3.69 -2.20
CA LEU A 59 -8.22 -2.79 -3.30
C LEU A 59 -7.75 -3.60 -4.52
N GLY A 60 -6.88 -4.59 -4.34
CA GLY A 60 -6.39 -5.45 -5.42
C GLY A 60 -7.52 -6.11 -6.20
N LYS A 61 -8.50 -6.72 -5.51
CA LYS A 61 -9.72 -7.28 -6.12
C LYS A 61 -10.54 -6.25 -6.89
N ALA A 62 -10.66 -5.04 -6.34
CA ALA A 62 -11.46 -3.99 -6.95
C ALA A 62 -10.85 -3.50 -8.28
N VAL A 63 -9.53 -3.26 -8.30
CA VAL A 63 -8.83 -2.65 -9.44
C VAL A 63 -8.30 -3.66 -10.46
N ALA A 64 -8.34 -4.96 -10.17
CA ALA A 64 -7.83 -6.01 -11.07
C ALA A 64 -8.24 -5.83 -12.56
N PRO A 65 -9.48 -5.44 -12.90
CA PRO A 65 -9.88 -5.27 -14.31
C PRO A 65 -9.22 -4.08 -15.02
N PHE A 66 -8.63 -3.13 -14.27
CA PHE A 66 -8.06 -1.88 -14.80
C PHE A 66 -6.78 -1.44 -14.07
N ARG A 67 -6.02 -2.42 -13.52
CA ARG A 67 -4.80 -2.16 -12.73
C ARG A 67 -3.79 -1.26 -13.45
N ASP A 68 -3.62 -1.46 -14.74
CA ASP A 68 -2.69 -0.72 -15.61
C ASP A 68 -3.10 0.74 -15.86
N LYS A 69 -4.34 1.10 -15.51
CA LYS A 69 -4.92 2.45 -15.73
C LYS A 69 -4.95 3.30 -14.47
N VAL A 70 -4.51 2.76 -13.35
CA VAL A 70 -4.55 3.44 -12.05
C VAL A 70 -3.20 3.46 -11.37
N VAL A 71 -3.03 4.43 -10.47
CA VAL A 71 -1.90 4.58 -9.57
C VAL A 71 -2.32 4.05 -8.20
N ILE A 72 -1.59 3.09 -7.66
CA ILE A 72 -1.78 2.57 -6.31
C ILE A 72 -0.65 3.08 -5.41
N ALA A 73 -1.05 3.72 -4.31
CA ALA A 73 -0.16 4.04 -3.20
C ALA A 73 -0.42 3.07 -2.04
N THR A 74 0.63 2.46 -1.50
CA THR A 74 0.58 1.71 -0.25
C THR A 74 1.77 2.03 0.64
N LYS A 75 1.76 1.51 1.88
CA LYS A 75 2.71 1.97 2.91
C LYS A 75 3.09 0.80 3.80
N PHE A 76 4.36 0.79 4.23
CA PHE A 76 4.86 -0.10 5.28
C PHE A 76 5.30 0.66 6.53
N MET A 77 5.50 -0.04 7.64
CA MET A 77 6.05 0.54 8.85
C MET A 77 6.97 -0.44 9.59
N PHE A 78 7.91 0.10 10.37
CA PHE A 78 8.84 -0.72 11.13
C PHE A 78 8.22 -1.40 12.37
N MET A 79 7.01 -1.06 12.78
CA MET A 79 6.28 -1.67 13.91
C MET A 79 7.11 -1.82 15.19
N GLY A 80 7.96 -0.83 15.51
CA GLY A 80 8.88 -0.89 16.65
C GLY A 80 10.17 -1.69 16.41
N THR A 81 10.33 -2.29 15.26
CA THR A 81 11.58 -2.95 14.88
C THR A 81 12.69 -1.93 14.65
N ILE A 82 13.85 -2.17 15.23
CA ILE A 82 15.08 -1.44 14.92
C ILE A 82 15.82 -2.28 13.89
N CYS A 83 15.98 -1.73 12.68
CA CYS A 83 16.65 -2.38 11.57
C CYS A 83 17.98 -1.68 11.30
N LYS A 84 19.05 -2.43 11.13
CA LYS A 84 20.35 -1.89 10.74
C LYS A 84 20.36 -1.47 9.28
N GLU A 85 21.13 -0.43 8.97
CA GLU A 85 21.32 0.03 7.61
C GLU A 85 21.95 -1.06 6.71
N GLY A 86 21.78 -0.89 5.41
CA GLY A 86 22.34 -1.79 4.41
C GLY A 86 21.51 -3.06 4.18
N PRO A 87 22.13 -4.23 4.02
CA PRO A 87 21.43 -5.46 3.58
C PRO A 87 20.28 -5.89 4.47
N GLU A 88 20.36 -5.66 5.78
CA GLU A 88 19.30 -6.01 6.72
C GLU A 88 18.03 -5.17 6.47
N MET A 89 18.19 -3.86 6.24
CA MET A 89 17.09 -2.95 5.92
C MET A 89 16.47 -3.30 4.56
N VAL A 90 17.27 -3.56 3.55
CA VAL A 90 16.80 -4.01 2.23
C VAL A 90 15.98 -5.29 2.38
N ALA A 91 16.49 -6.29 3.10
CA ALA A 91 15.77 -7.54 3.33
C ALA A 91 14.48 -7.36 4.12
N PHE A 92 14.45 -6.42 5.07
CA PHE A 92 13.24 -6.09 5.83
C PHE A 92 12.18 -5.47 4.90
N ILE A 93 12.52 -4.41 4.18
CA ILE A 93 11.59 -3.71 3.29
C ILE A 93 11.10 -4.64 2.17
N ARG A 94 11.97 -5.49 1.63
CA ARG A 94 11.61 -6.49 0.60
C ARG A 94 10.44 -7.36 1.04
N ARG A 95 10.49 -7.92 2.24
CA ARG A 95 9.38 -8.77 2.76
C ARG A 95 8.04 -8.02 2.79
N HIS A 96 8.06 -6.73 3.15
CA HIS A 96 6.85 -5.90 3.15
C HIS A 96 6.35 -5.63 1.72
N ILE A 97 7.25 -5.29 0.79
CA ILE A 97 6.91 -5.09 -0.62
C ILE A 97 6.30 -6.37 -1.23
N GLU A 98 6.96 -7.53 -1.06
CA GLU A 98 6.49 -8.81 -1.59
C GLU A 98 5.11 -9.18 -1.02
N GLN A 99 4.88 -8.92 0.27
CA GLN A 99 3.57 -9.15 0.88
C GLN A 99 2.51 -8.20 0.31
N SER A 100 2.82 -6.90 0.16
CA SER A 100 1.91 -5.91 -0.45
C SER A 100 1.59 -6.25 -1.91
N LEU A 101 2.58 -6.65 -2.70
CA LEU A 101 2.37 -7.11 -4.09
C LEU A 101 1.41 -8.31 -4.16
N LYS A 102 1.60 -9.28 -3.26
CA LYS A 102 0.71 -10.45 -3.15
C LYS A 102 -0.72 -10.04 -2.77
N ASN A 103 -0.87 -9.15 -1.78
CA ASN A 103 -2.17 -8.67 -1.32
C ASN A 103 -2.89 -7.89 -2.43
N LEU A 104 -2.18 -6.99 -3.11
CA LEU A 104 -2.69 -6.16 -4.20
C LEU A 104 -2.89 -6.93 -5.52
N GLN A 105 -2.40 -8.18 -5.62
CA GLN A 105 -2.47 -9.03 -6.82
C GLN A 105 -1.85 -8.36 -8.05
N THR A 106 -0.67 -7.76 -7.87
CA THR A 106 0.07 -7.01 -8.89
C THR A 106 1.56 -7.30 -8.79
N ASP A 107 2.32 -7.04 -9.83
CA ASP A 107 3.77 -7.22 -9.91
C ASP A 107 4.56 -5.93 -9.65
N TYR A 108 3.87 -4.80 -9.49
CA TYR A 108 4.46 -3.51 -9.15
C TYR A 108 3.55 -2.63 -8.30
N ILE A 109 4.15 -1.76 -7.49
CA ILE A 109 3.48 -0.69 -6.73
C ILE A 109 3.89 0.66 -7.36
N ASP A 110 2.92 1.56 -7.56
CA ASP A 110 3.24 2.86 -8.16
C ASP A 110 3.92 3.81 -7.17
N LEU A 111 3.39 3.91 -5.93
CA LEU A 111 3.97 4.73 -4.85
C LEU A 111 4.05 3.91 -3.55
N TYR A 112 5.24 3.85 -2.97
CA TYR A 112 5.47 3.09 -1.75
C TYR A 112 6.01 3.98 -0.63
N TYR A 113 5.27 4.09 0.47
CA TYR A 113 5.58 5.02 1.54
C TYR A 113 6.09 4.34 2.81
N LEU A 114 7.01 5.01 3.52
CA LEU A 114 7.20 4.79 4.95
C LEU A 114 6.01 5.42 5.70
N HIS A 115 5.13 4.59 6.24
CA HIS A 115 3.87 5.01 6.86
C HIS A 115 4.06 5.89 8.12
N ARG A 116 5.09 5.58 8.90
CA ARG A 116 5.47 6.30 10.12
C ARG A 116 6.99 6.36 10.23
N VAL A 117 7.51 7.54 10.47
CA VAL A 117 8.94 7.73 10.73
C VAL A 117 9.30 7.12 12.09
N ASN A 118 10.26 6.21 12.11
CA ASN A 118 10.90 5.77 13.34
C ASN A 118 12.14 6.66 13.58
N ARG A 119 12.13 7.46 14.64
CA ARG A 119 13.22 8.41 14.94
C ARG A 119 14.58 7.74 15.23
N GLN A 120 14.60 6.45 15.48
CA GLN A 120 15.82 5.66 15.70
C GLN A 120 16.44 5.16 14.37
N ILE A 121 15.76 5.35 13.25
CA ILE A 121 16.19 4.94 11.92
C ILE A 121 16.31 6.19 11.05
N PRO A 122 17.49 6.54 10.52
CA PRO A 122 17.65 7.66 9.61
C PRO A 122 16.80 7.47 8.35
N VAL A 123 15.99 8.48 8.01
CA VAL A 123 15.09 8.40 6.85
C VAL A 123 15.85 8.26 5.53
N GLU A 124 17.05 8.81 5.45
CA GLU A 124 17.96 8.70 4.32
C GLU A 124 18.40 7.25 4.07
N SER A 125 18.56 6.48 5.14
CA SER A 125 18.90 5.06 5.04
C SER A 125 17.74 4.23 4.51
N VAL A 126 16.51 4.59 4.89
CA VAL A 126 15.29 4.00 4.33
C VAL A 126 15.17 4.33 2.84
N ALA A 127 15.36 5.59 2.46
CA ALA A 127 15.30 6.04 1.07
C ALA A 127 16.32 5.29 0.20
N ARG A 128 17.59 5.18 0.64
CA ARG A 128 18.63 4.39 -0.06
C ARG A 128 18.26 2.92 -0.21
N ALA A 129 17.61 2.33 0.80
CA ALA A 129 17.17 0.94 0.70
C ALA A 129 16.00 0.77 -0.27
N MET A 130 15.12 1.77 -0.36
CA MET A 130 13.98 1.77 -1.31
C MET A 130 14.43 1.96 -2.76
N GLU A 131 15.54 2.66 -3.00
CA GLU A 131 16.13 2.86 -4.33
C GLU A 131 16.41 1.52 -5.05
N VAL A 132 16.83 0.49 -4.31
CA VAL A 132 17.02 -0.88 -4.83
C VAL A 132 15.75 -1.42 -5.49
N PHE A 133 14.59 -1.15 -4.92
CA PHE A 133 13.30 -1.68 -5.42
C PHE A 133 12.74 -0.85 -6.58
N VAL A 134 13.16 0.41 -6.71
CA VAL A 134 12.92 1.20 -7.92
C VAL A 134 13.74 0.63 -9.08
N GLU A 135 15.02 0.32 -8.86
CA GLU A 135 15.89 -0.29 -9.87
C GLU A 135 15.40 -1.69 -10.30
N GLU A 136 14.85 -2.47 -9.38
CA GLU A 136 14.24 -3.77 -9.66
C GLU A 136 12.85 -3.68 -10.31
N GLY A 137 12.24 -2.48 -10.36
CA GLY A 137 10.91 -2.26 -10.92
C GLY A 137 9.75 -2.74 -10.06
N LEU A 138 10.00 -3.10 -8.78
CA LEU A 138 8.95 -3.51 -7.84
C LEU A 138 8.14 -2.32 -7.32
N ILE A 139 8.75 -1.15 -7.24
CA ILE A 139 8.09 0.12 -6.96
C ILE A 139 8.49 1.15 -8.02
N ARG A 140 7.64 2.12 -8.29
CA ARG A 140 7.90 3.20 -9.26
C ARG A 140 8.34 4.50 -8.61
N GLY A 141 8.08 4.65 -7.32
CA GLY A 141 8.47 5.80 -6.51
C GLY A 141 8.02 5.69 -5.06
#